data_858604748625afdc068477156af4c3f3
#
_entry.id   858604748625afdc068477156af4c3f3
#
_cell.length_a   1.000
_cell.length_b   1.000
_cell.length_c   1.000
_cell.angle_alpha   90.00
_cell.angle_beta   90.00
_cell.angle_gamma   90.00
#
_symmetry.space_group_name_H-M   'P 1'
#
loop_
_entity.id
_entity.type
_entity.pdbx_description
1 polymer ?
#
loop_
_entity_poly.entity_id
_entity_poly.type
_entity_poly.pdbx_seq_one_letter_code
_entity_poly.pdbx_strand_id
1 'polypeptide(L)'
;CFHNRLESSDPQWAEHKLESNACSYIMQDSENNYLWNSPTAEYFGWPEDGAIPDDVLALYDTYAISGLPAGPISCPGYAAIEAALNPDQEYLDEGYFFFVTGHPDTDVAGQYFYAKTADEHYQNCVKAGWAS
;
A
#
# COMPACT_ATOMS: atom_id res chain seq x y z
N CYS A 1 1.58 4.52 -9.78
CA CYS A 1 2.62 3.64 -9.23
C CYS A 1 2.17 2.18 -9.19
N PHE A 2 1.07 1.83 -8.48
CA PHE A 2 0.66 0.42 -8.33
C PHE A 2 0.36 -0.29 -9.65
N HIS A 3 -0.33 0.34 -10.58
CA HIS A 3 -0.50 -0.21 -11.95
C HIS A 3 0.84 -0.50 -12.60
N ASN A 4 1.80 0.44 -12.51
CA ASN A 4 3.13 0.24 -13.08
C ASN A 4 3.86 -0.95 -12.45
N ARG A 5 3.77 -1.18 -11.14
CA ARG A 5 4.36 -2.36 -10.48
C ARG A 5 3.71 -3.66 -10.93
N LEU A 6 2.38 -3.68 -11.10
CA LEU A 6 1.63 -4.87 -11.50
C LEU A 6 1.86 -5.27 -12.96
N GLU A 7 2.12 -4.30 -13.85
CA GLU A 7 2.16 -4.49 -15.30
C GLU A 7 3.55 -4.34 -15.90
N SER A 8 4.56 -3.97 -15.09
CA SER A 8 5.90 -3.70 -15.56
C SER A 8 6.61 -4.94 -16.07
N SER A 9 7.36 -4.76 -17.16
CA SER A 9 8.36 -5.71 -17.64
C SER A 9 9.76 -5.45 -17.08
N ASP A 10 9.93 -4.45 -16.22
CA ASP A 10 11.19 -4.15 -15.55
C ASP A 10 11.59 -5.31 -14.63
N PRO A 11 12.84 -5.83 -14.71
CA PRO A 11 13.31 -6.89 -13.83
C PRO A 11 13.14 -6.64 -12.33
N GLN A 12 13.17 -5.38 -11.89
CA GLN A 12 12.92 -4.99 -10.51
C GLN A 12 11.50 -5.36 -10.06
N TRP A 13 10.53 -5.34 -10.97
CA TRP A 13 9.12 -5.60 -10.71
C TRP A 13 8.63 -6.91 -11.33
N ALA A 14 9.55 -7.82 -11.69
CA ALA A 14 9.22 -9.09 -12.34
C ALA A 14 8.29 -10.00 -11.50
N GLU A 15 8.26 -9.81 -10.18
CA GLU A 15 7.36 -10.54 -9.29
C GLU A 15 5.97 -9.87 -9.13
N HIS A 16 5.76 -8.71 -9.76
CA HIS A 16 4.50 -7.95 -9.73
C HIS A 16 3.95 -7.70 -8.32
N LYS A 17 4.82 -7.49 -7.35
CA LYS A 17 4.46 -7.20 -5.96
C LYS A 17 4.05 -5.74 -5.79
N LEU A 18 3.04 -5.48 -4.97
CA LEU A 18 2.63 -4.11 -4.66
C LEU A 18 3.58 -3.39 -3.71
N GLU A 19 4.23 -4.12 -2.79
CA GLU A 19 5.14 -3.59 -1.77
C GLU A 19 4.55 -2.36 -1.07
N SER A 20 3.34 -2.51 -0.53
CA SER A 20 2.59 -1.43 0.09
C SER A 20 2.41 -1.65 1.57
N ASN A 21 2.93 -0.74 2.39
CA ASN A 21 2.75 -0.77 3.84
C ASN A 21 1.29 -0.59 4.27
N ALA A 22 0.40 -0.09 3.40
CA ALA A 22 -1.00 0.06 3.74
C ALA A 22 -1.65 -1.27 4.14
N CYS A 23 -1.21 -2.39 3.55
CA CYS A 23 -1.70 -3.72 3.91
C CYS A 23 -1.18 -4.20 5.27
N SER A 24 -0.04 -3.69 5.75
CA SER A 24 0.52 -4.07 7.05
C SER A 24 -0.34 -3.60 8.23
N TYR A 25 -1.20 -2.60 8.03
CA TYR A 25 -2.15 -2.18 9.06
C TYR A 25 -3.19 -3.26 9.39
N ILE A 26 -3.50 -4.14 8.44
CA ILE A 26 -4.35 -5.30 8.67
C ILE A 26 -3.61 -6.34 9.51
N MET A 27 -2.29 -6.42 9.33
CA MET A 27 -1.42 -7.38 9.98
C MET A 27 -0.99 -6.95 11.39
N GLN A 28 -1.28 -5.72 11.80
CA GLN A 28 -0.94 -5.24 13.13
C GLN A 28 -1.94 -5.78 14.14
N ASP A 29 -1.43 -6.60 15.02
CA ASP A 29 -2.11 -6.99 16.24
C ASP A 29 -2.20 -5.77 17.17
N SER A 30 -3.35 -5.13 17.21
CA SER A 30 -3.57 -4.01 18.09
C SER A 30 -5.05 -3.89 18.46
N GLU A 31 -5.31 -3.33 19.65
CA GLU A 31 -6.67 -3.00 20.11
C GLU A 31 -7.45 -2.11 19.13
N ASN A 32 -6.73 -1.44 18.24
CA ASN A 32 -7.28 -0.56 17.21
C ASN A 32 -7.35 -1.22 15.82
N ASN A 33 -6.98 -2.49 15.70
CA ASN A 33 -7.09 -3.19 14.42
C ASN A 33 -8.57 -3.37 14.07
N TYR A 34 -8.99 -2.76 12.97
CA TYR A 34 -10.37 -2.78 12.51
C TYR A 34 -10.88 -4.21 12.25
N LEU A 35 -10.07 -5.07 11.67
CA LEU A 35 -10.46 -6.46 11.39
C LEU A 35 -10.63 -7.25 12.68
N TRP A 36 -9.79 -7.03 13.66
CA TRP A 36 -9.82 -7.71 14.94
C TRP A 36 -11.09 -7.36 15.76
N ASN A 37 -11.41 -6.08 15.86
CA ASN A 37 -12.58 -5.58 16.59
C ASN A 37 -13.88 -5.71 15.79
N SER A 38 -13.85 -6.37 14.66
CA SER A 38 -15.00 -6.47 13.77
C SER A 38 -15.87 -7.69 14.10
N PRO A 39 -17.16 -7.63 13.77
CA PRO A 39 -18.02 -8.83 13.78
C PRO A 39 -17.47 -9.98 12.92
N THR A 40 -16.53 -9.68 12.04
CA THR A 40 -15.85 -10.65 11.18
C THR A 40 -14.98 -11.60 11.99
N ALA A 41 -14.22 -11.09 12.96
CA ALA A 41 -13.38 -11.93 13.83
C ALA A 41 -14.24 -12.93 14.62
N GLU A 42 -15.35 -12.47 15.20
CA GLU A 42 -16.32 -13.33 15.90
C GLU A 42 -16.94 -14.38 14.95
N TYR A 43 -17.34 -13.95 13.76
CA TYR A 43 -17.96 -14.83 12.77
C TYR A 43 -17.04 -15.96 12.31
N PHE A 44 -15.75 -15.67 12.10
CA PHE A 44 -14.77 -16.65 11.69
C PHE A 44 -14.12 -17.42 12.84
N GLY A 45 -14.47 -17.08 14.09
CA GLY A 45 -13.93 -17.73 15.28
C GLY A 45 -12.42 -17.51 15.45
N TRP A 46 -11.93 -16.33 15.12
CA TRP A 46 -10.53 -15.97 15.35
C TRP A 46 -10.21 -15.92 16.85
N PRO A 47 -8.93 -16.15 17.23
CA PRO A 47 -8.54 -16.15 18.62
C PRO A 47 -8.91 -14.87 19.37
N GLU A 48 -9.33 -15.00 20.62
CA GLU A 48 -9.71 -13.86 21.48
C GLU A 48 -8.49 -13.00 21.90
N ASP A 49 -7.27 -13.51 21.73
CA ASP A 49 -6.02 -12.82 22.07
C ASP A 49 -5.58 -11.75 21.06
N GLY A 50 -6.35 -11.54 20.01
CA GLY A 50 -6.09 -10.49 19.03
C GLY A 50 -5.21 -10.91 17.86
N ALA A 51 -4.74 -12.14 17.81
CA ALA A 51 -3.91 -12.59 16.70
C ALA A 51 -4.75 -12.91 15.45
N ILE A 52 -4.49 -12.20 14.34
CA ILE A 52 -5.02 -12.59 13.04
C ILE A 52 -4.29 -13.88 12.62
N PRO A 53 -5.00 -14.93 12.18
CA PRO A 53 -4.35 -16.17 11.75
C PRO A 53 -3.29 -15.94 10.67
N ASP A 54 -2.15 -16.63 10.75
CA ASP A 54 -1.02 -16.47 9.84
C ASP A 54 -1.37 -16.71 8.38
N ASP A 55 -2.28 -17.64 8.10
CA ASP A 55 -2.78 -17.93 6.76
C ASP A 55 -3.59 -16.77 6.17
N VAL A 56 -4.31 -16.01 7.01
CA VAL A 56 -5.00 -14.78 6.60
C VAL A 56 -4.00 -13.66 6.38
N LEU A 57 -3.03 -13.47 7.28
CA LEU A 57 -1.98 -12.47 7.13
C LEU A 57 -1.20 -12.66 5.84
N ALA A 58 -0.84 -13.91 5.51
CA ALA A 58 -0.10 -14.23 4.30
C ALA A 58 -0.82 -13.80 3.01
N LEU A 59 -2.15 -13.73 3.01
CA LEU A 59 -2.94 -13.28 1.85
C LEU A 59 -2.91 -11.77 1.62
N TYR A 60 -2.42 -11.01 2.59
CA TYR A 60 -2.34 -9.55 2.56
C TYR A 60 -0.92 -9.00 2.63
N ASP A 61 0.09 -9.87 2.73
CA ASP A 61 1.50 -9.47 2.70
C ASP A 61 1.93 -9.15 1.26
N THR A 62 1.76 -7.91 0.86
CA THR A 62 2.09 -7.42 -0.50
C THR A 62 3.59 -7.34 -0.78
N TYR A 63 4.45 -7.63 0.19
CA TYR A 63 5.88 -7.82 -0.02
C TYR A 63 6.23 -9.28 -0.33
N ALA A 64 5.35 -10.21 0.03
CA ALA A 64 5.53 -11.64 -0.22
C ALA A 64 4.74 -12.15 -1.42
N ILE A 65 3.49 -11.69 -1.59
CA ILE A 65 2.61 -12.15 -2.66
C ILE A 65 2.79 -11.37 -3.95
N SER A 66 2.55 -12.04 -5.08
CA SER A 66 2.43 -11.42 -6.39
C SER A 66 1.00 -10.92 -6.63
N GLY A 67 0.87 -9.74 -7.25
CA GLY A 67 -0.43 -9.19 -7.60
C GLY A 67 -1.16 -8.49 -6.46
N LEU A 68 -2.48 -8.59 -6.46
CA LEU A 68 -3.35 -7.94 -5.48
C LEU A 68 -3.53 -8.81 -4.23
N PRO A 69 -3.75 -8.20 -3.04
CA PRO A 69 -4.16 -8.95 -1.86
C PRO A 69 -5.51 -9.64 -2.07
N ALA A 70 -5.84 -10.61 -1.23
CA ALA A 70 -7.04 -11.43 -1.36
C ALA A 70 -8.37 -10.66 -1.31
N GLY A 71 -8.35 -9.46 -0.76
CA GLY A 71 -9.53 -8.61 -0.68
C GLY A 71 -9.21 -7.14 -0.42
N PRO A 72 -10.23 -6.28 -0.39
CA PRO A 72 -10.05 -4.86 -0.13
C PRO A 72 -9.58 -4.60 1.30
N ILE A 73 -8.76 -3.57 1.46
CA ILE A 73 -8.25 -3.11 2.77
C ILE A 73 -8.90 -1.80 3.23
N SER A 74 -9.79 -1.24 2.44
CA SER A 74 -10.47 0.02 2.74
C SER A 74 -11.82 0.10 2.02
N CYS A 75 -12.61 1.11 2.36
CA CYS A 75 -13.86 1.45 1.68
C CYS A 75 -13.68 2.77 0.91
N PRO A 76 -13.08 2.75 -0.28
CA PRO A 76 -12.84 3.96 -1.06
C PRO A 76 -14.16 4.54 -1.58
N GLY A 77 -14.22 5.88 -1.67
CA GLY A 77 -15.34 6.56 -2.33
C GLY A 77 -15.30 6.38 -3.86
N TYR A 78 -16.41 6.73 -4.52
CA TYR A 78 -16.58 6.59 -5.97
C TYR A 78 -15.42 7.17 -6.79
N ALA A 79 -14.96 8.39 -6.45
CA ALA A 79 -13.87 9.04 -7.17
C ALA A 79 -12.54 8.24 -7.10
N ALA A 80 -12.25 7.61 -5.98
CA ALA A 80 -11.05 6.77 -5.84
C ALA A 80 -11.16 5.47 -6.65
N ILE A 81 -12.35 4.87 -6.70
CA ILE A 81 -12.61 3.69 -7.53
C ILE A 81 -12.49 4.05 -9.02
N GLU A 82 -13.09 5.17 -9.44
CA GLU A 82 -13.02 5.66 -10.81
C GLU A 82 -11.56 5.93 -11.24
N ALA A 83 -10.76 6.57 -10.38
CA ALA A 83 -9.35 6.83 -10.63
C ALA A 83 -8.51 5.55 -10.72
N ALA A 84 -8.84 4.52 -9.94
CA ALA A 84 -8.15 3.23 -10.00
C ALA A 84 -8.47 2.48 -11.30
N LEU A 85 -9.71 2.58 -11.81
CA LEU A 85 -10.13 1.96 -13.06
C LEU A 85 -9.69 2.73 -14.31
N ASN A 86 -9.45 4.04 -14.16
CA ASN A 86 -9.04 4.94 -15.23
C ASN A 86 -7.80 5.73 -14.78
N PRO A 87 -6.66 5.08 -14.60
CA PRO A 87 -5.44 5.74 -14.13
C PRO A 87 -4.99 6.80 -15.13
N ASP A 88 -4.41 7.86 -14.62
CA ASP A 88 -3.86 8.93 -15.43
C ASP A 88 -2.75 8.39 -16.35
N GLN A 89 -2.92 8.56 -17.66
CA GLN A 89 -2.04 8.02 -18.67
C GLN A 89 -0.63 8.61 -18.59
N GLU A 90 -0.50 9.89 -18.25
CA GLU A 90 0.81 10.53 -18.07
C GLU A 90 1.63 9.80 -17.00
N TYR A 91 1.01 9.46 -15.85
CA TYR A 91 1.69 8.73 -14.77
C TYR A 91 2.03 7.29 -15.14
N LEU A 92 1.26 6.66 -16.02
CA LEU A 92 1.59 5.34 -16.56
C LEU A 92 2.78 5.43 -17.52
N ASP A 93 2.73 6.34 -18.47
CA ASP A 93 3.76 6.52 -19.51
C ASP A 93 5.09 6.98 -18.93
N GLU A 94 5.06 7.83 -17.89
CA GLU A 94 6.26 8.25 -17.15
C GLU A 94 6.91 7.12 -16.35
N GLY A 95 6.18 6.04 -16.05
CA GLY A 95 6.74 4.89 -15.37
C GLY A 95 7.11 5.14 -13.90
N TYR A 96 6.28 5.86 -13.16
CA TYR A 96 6.49 6.05 -11.72
C TYR A 96 6.14 4.78 -10.95
N PHE A 97 7.09 4.28 -10.16
CA PHE A 97 6.93 3.11 -9.30
C PHE A 97 6.77 3.46 -7.82
N PHE A 98 7.27 4.61 -7.39
CA PHE A 98 7.32 5.03 -6.01
C PHE A 98 6.59 6.35 -5.80
N PHE A 99 6.07 6.53 -4.59
CA PHE A 99 5.56 7.81 -4.13
C PHE A 99 5.76 7.97 -2.62
N VAL A 100 5.80 9.22 -2.17
CA VAL A 100 5.79 9.59 -0.76
C VAL A 100 5.03 10.90 -0.60
N THR A 101 4.35 11.06 0.52
CA THR A 101 3.70 12.33 0.89
C THR A 101 4.58 13.13 1.82
N GLY A 102 4.49 14.45 1.75
CA GLY A 102 5.15 15.34 2.70
C GLY A 102 4.73 15.07 4.15
N HIS A 103 5.71 15.04 5.05
CA HIS A 103 5.46 14.85 6.48
C HIS A 103 4.53 15.94 7.02
N PRO A 104 3.56 15.63 7.88
CA PRO A 104 2.59 16.61 8.39
C PRO A 104 3.20 17.84 9.04
N ASP A 105 4.39 17.71 9.61
CA ASP A 105 5.07 18.78 10.34
C ASP A 105 6.03 19.62 9.47
N THR A 106 5.91 19.51 8.14
CA THR A 106 6.74 20.24 7.19
C THR A 106 5.90 21.19 6.32
N ASP A 107 6.58 22.12 5.66
CA ASP A 107 5.98 23.05 4.68
C ASP A 107 5.51 22.36 3.39
N VAL A 108 5.87 21.09 3.19
CA VAL A 108 5.44 20.25 2.07
C VAL A 108 4.35 19.26 2.48
N ALA A 109 3.73 19.42 3.64
CA ALA A 109 2.65 18.56 4.12
C ALA A 109 1.55 18.38 3.07
N GLY A 110 1.17 17.13 2.80
CA GLY A 110 0.14 16.79 1.82
C GLY A 110 0.55 16.87 0.35
N GLN A 111 1.77 17.30 0.03
CA GLN A 111 2.31 17.21 -1.33
C GLN A 111 2.73 15.78 -1.63
N TYR A 112 2.57 15.38 -2.90
CA TYR A 112 3.00 14.06 -3.38
C TYR A 112 4.28 14.20 -4.20
N PHE A 113 5.23 13.31 -3.94
CA PHE A 113 6.48 13.19 -4.68
C PHE A 113 6.54 11.79 -5.31
N TYR A 114 6.69 11.75 -6.61
CA TYR A 114 6.77 10.50 -7.38
C TYR A 114 8.19 10.22 -7.82
N ALA A 115 8.54 8.94 -7.97
CA ALA A 115 9.87 8.53 -8.39
C ALA A 115 9.81 7.26 -9.25
N LYS A 116 10.80 7.15 -10.15
CA LYS A 116 10.99 6.00 -11.03
C LYS A 116 11.95 4.98 -10.43
N THR A 117 12.89 5.44 -9.62
CA THR A 117 13.93 4.62 -9.00
C THR A 117 13.91 4.72 -7.48
N ALA A 118 14.51 3.73 -6.81
CA ALA A 118 14.64 3.73 -5.36
C ALA A 118 15.51 4.91 -4.85
N ASP A 119 16.55 5.29 -5.60
CA ASP A 119 17.40 6.43 -5.25
C ASP A 119 16.64 7.76 -5.31
N GLU A 120 15.85 7.98 -6.37
CA GLU A 120 14.96 9.14 -6.47
C GLU A 120 13.92 9.15 -5.33
N HIS A 121 13.36 7.97 -5.01
CA HIS A 121 12.42 7.84 -3.91
C HIS A 121 13.05 8.21 -2.57
N TYR A 122 14.28 7.74 -2.30
CA TYR A 122 15.01 8.13 -1.10
C TYR A 122 15.21 9.66 -1.02
N GLN A 123 15.62 10.30 -2.12
CA GLN A 123 15.76 11.76 -2.18
C GLN A 123 14.42 12.47 -1.94
N ASN A 124 13.34 11.90 -2.43
CA ASN A 124 11.99 12.41 -2.16
C ASN A 124 11.60 12.22 -0.69
N CYS A 125 11.97 11.12 -0.04
CA CYS A 125 11.75 10.92 1.40
C CYS A 125 12.49 11.97 2.25
N VAL A 126 13.73 12.33 1.86
CA VAL A 126 14.47 13.42 2.51
C VAL A 126 13.75 14.77 2.32
N LYS A 127 13.36 15.12 1.10
CA LYS A 127 12.60 16.35 0.81
C LYS A 127 11.24 16.38 1.53
N ALA A 128 10.60 15.25 1.65
CA ALA A 128 9.31 15.10 2.31
C ALA A 128 9.41 15.12 3.85
N GLY A 129 10.61 15.08 4.42
CA GLY A 129 10.83 15.14 5.87
C GLY A 129 10.72 13.79 6.60
N TRP A 130 10.79 12.66 5.87
CA TRP A 130 10.74 11.31 6.43
C TRP A 130 12.13 10.67 6.66
N ALA A 131 13.16 11.24 6.03
CA ALA A 131 14.54 10.77 6.15
C ALA A 131 15.51 11.95 6.28
N SER A 132 16.75 11.70 6.68
CA SER A 132 17.82 12.68 6.88
C SER A 132 19.11 12.22 6.22
#